data_e7200e65a4b47eac9b2f80f4c8c85ba9
#
_entry.id   e7200e65a4b47eac9b2f80f4c8c85ba9
#
_cell.length_a   1.000
_cell.length_b   1.000
_cell.length_c   1.000
_cell.angle_alpha   90.00
_cell.angle_beta   90.00
_cell.angle_gamma   90.00
#
_symmetry.space_group_name_H-M   'P 1'
#
loop_
_entity.id
_entity.type
_entity.pdbx_description
1 polymer ?
#
loop_
_entity_poly.entity_id
_entity_poly.type
_entity_poly.pdbx_seq_one_letter_code
_entity_poly.pdbx_strand_id
1 'polypeptide(L)'
;NDLSKTVNDTACPCKMLEFIRRYEKDAVFIIYDFYVNFGPKNRTPDYNVIRKMRDIIPDLKLGTVRKTIFLVAPELLIPEALQKEITIFDFPLPTLKEVRNKFDGMLELRPLCQKMIKTGFVKLHWG
;
A
#
# COMPACT_ATOMS: atom_id res chain seq x y z
N ASN A 1 1.71 5.03 -21.94
CA ASN A 1 1.28 5.07 -20.53
C ASN A 1 2.14 4.13 -19.70
N ASP A 2 3.28 4.63 -19.24
CA ASP A 2 4.14 3.95 -18.26
C ASP A 2 3.48 4.03 -16.87
N LEU A 3 2.56 3.12 -16.59
CA LEU A 3 1.88 3.03 -15.30
C LEU A 3 2.70 2.33 -14.22
N SER A 4 3.87 1.79 -14.54
CA SER A 4 4.77 1.18 -13.55
C SER A 4 6.22 1.42 -13.91
N LYS A 5 6.76 2.56 -13.51
CA LYS A 5 8.21 2.75 -13.48
C LYS A 5 8.76 2.24 -12.16
N THR A 6 9.50 1.14 -12.22
CA THR A 6 10.36 0.75 -11.11
C THR A 6 11.55 1.71 -11.10
N VAL A 7 11.64 2.52 -10.08
CA VAL A 7 12.78 3.43 -9.91
C VAL A 7 13.89 2.67 -9.20
N ASN A 8 15.00 2.51 -9.89
CA ASN A 8 16.20 1.92 -9.28
C ASN A 8 16.64 2.77 -8.08
N ASP A 9 17.14 2.11 -7.03
CA ASP A 9 17.67 2.72 -5.81
C ASP A 9 16.64 3.30 -4.82
N THR A 10 15.37 2.86 -4.87
CA THR A 10 14.33 3.22 -3.88
C THR A 10 14.15 2.17 -2.79
N ALA A 11 15.06 1.20 -2.68
CA ALA A 11 15.01 0.18 -1.62
C ALA A 11 15.15 0.78 -0.21
N CYS A 12 15.81 1.92 -0.06
CA CYS A 12 15.90 2.65 1.20
C CYS A 12 14.68 3.58 1.36
N PRO A 13 13.89 3.46 2.44
CA PRO A 13 12.71 4.29 2.65
C PRO A 13 12.99 5.80 2.60
N CYS A 14 14.10 6.23 3.15
CA CYS A 14 14.49 7.65 3.14
C CYS A 14 14.78 8.16 1.72
N LYS A 15 15.44 7.35 0.90
CA LYS A 15 15.69 7.71 -0.51
C LYS A 15 14.40 7.75 -1.32
N MET A 16 13.50 6.82 -1.08
CA MET A 16 12.19 6.80 -1.70
C MET A 16 11.39 8.06 -1.36
N LEU A 17 11.35 8.46 -0.09
CA LEU A 17 10.67 9.68 0.34
C LEU A 17 11.30 10.93 -0.28
N GLU A 18 12.61 10.98 -0.38
CA GLU A 18 13.31 12.08 -1.05
C GLU A 18 13.01 12.13 -2.55
N PHE A 19 12.93 10.99 -3.20
CA PHE A 19 12.48 10.91 -4.59
C PHE A 19 11.08 11.49 -4.77
N ILE A 20 10.14 11.12 -3.92
CA ILE A 20 8.76 11.64 -3.94
C ILE A 20 8.77 13.16 -3.74
N ARG A 21 9.56 13.65 -2.79
CA ARG A 21 9.70 15.08 -2.51
C ARG A 21 10.16 15.86 -3.75
N ARG A 22 11.17 15.35 -4.45
CA ARG A 22 11.76 16.01 -5.62
C ARG A 22 10.99 15.81 -6.92
N TYR A 23 10.00 14.94 -6.91
CA TYR A 23 9.22 14.67 -8.13
C TYR A 23 8.45 15.91 -8.56
N GLU A 24 8.61 16.33 -9.82
CA GLU A 24 8.14 17.65 -10.29
C GLU A 24 6.81 17.62 -11.05
N LYS A 25 6.14 16.47 -11.10
CA LYS A 25 4.87 16.30 -11.80
C LYS A 25 3.78 15.84 -10.84
N ASP A 26 2.53 16.13 -11.21
CA ASP A 26 1.37 15.58 -10.51
C ASP A 26 1.46 14.05 -10.50
N ALA A 27 1.35 13.44 -9.34
CA ALA A 27 1.49 12.00 -9.20
C ALA A 27 0.77 11.45 -7.97
N VAL A 28 0.43 10.17 -8.08
CA VAL A 28 -0.04 9.34 -6.98
C VAL A 28 1.00 8.25 -6.73
N PHE A 29 1.48 8.16 -5.52
CA PHE A 29 2.44 7.13 -5.09
C PHE A 29 1.72 6.12 -4.22
N ILE A 30 1.84 4.84 -4.56
CA ILE A 30 1.27 3.74 -3.76
C ILE A 30 2.44 2.97 -3.17
N ILE A 31 2.49 2.92 -1.84
CA ILE A 31 3.59 2.29 -1.11
C ILE A 31 3.01 1.16 -0.26
N TYR A 32 3.49 -0.05 -0.51
CA TYR A 32 3.08 -1.23 0.22
C TYR A 32 3.99 -1.45 1.43
N ASP A 33 3.38 -1.89 2.53
CA ASP A 33 4.06 -2.36 3.74
C ASP A 33 5.03 -1.34 4.38
N PHE A 34 4.81 -0.05 4.16
CA PHE A 34 5.62 1.00 4.75
C PHE A 34 5.58 1.01 6.29
N TYR A 35 4.50 0.47 6.87
CA TYR A 35 4.28 0.39 8.32
C TYR A 35 5.40 -0.36 9.06
N VAL A 36 6.17 -1.21 8.39
CA VAL A 36 7.33 -1.90 8.99
C VAL A 36 8.37 -0.94 9.55
N ASN A 37 8.44 0.28 8.99
CA ASN A 37 9.30 1.34 9.49
C ASN A 37 8.74 2.05 10.73
N PHE A 38 7.48 1.82 11.05
CA PHE A 38 6.81 2.40 12.21
C PHE A 38 6.92 1.55 13.49
N GLY A 39 7.62 0.42 13.43
CA GLY A 39 7.88 -0.44 14.58
C GLY A 39 6.72 -1.36 14.95
N PRO A 40 6.22 -2.20 14.02
CA PRO A 40 5.15 -3.14 14.36
C PRO A 40 5.64 -4.21 15.34
N LYS A 41 4.77 -4.57 16.30
CA LYS A 41 5.05 -5.58 17.32
C LYS A 41 6.38 -5.30 18.07
N ASN A 42 7.31 -6.22 18.07
CA ASN A 42 8.57 -6.11 18.81
C ASN A 42 9.71 -5.43 18.03
N ARG A 43 9.39 -4.71 16.97
CA ARG A 43 10.39 -3.98 16.19
C ARG A 43 10.53 -2.54 16.68
N THR A 44 11.77 -2.06 16.72
CA THR A 44 12.03 -0.66 17.00
C THR A 44 11.60 0.22 15.81
N PRO A 45 10.86 1.31 16.03
CA PRO A 45 10.55 2.26 14.98
C PRO A 45 11.81 2.87 14.38
N ASP A 46 11.82 3.10 13.08
CA ASP A 46 12.86 3.87 12.43
C ASP A 46 12.53 5.37 12.51
N TYR A 47 13.06 6.02 13.52
CA TYR A 47 12.80 7.44 13.78
C TYR A 47 13.29 8.37 12.66
N ASN A 48 14.32 7.96 11.91
CA ASN A 48 14.79 8.74 10.77
C ASN A 48 13.77 8.74 9.64
N VAL A 49 13.15 7.58 9.36
CA VAL A 49 12.07 7.45 8.38
C VAL A 49 10.84 8.24 8.80
N ILE A 50 10.43 8.12 10.07
CA ILE A 50 9.28 8.86 10.62
C ILE A 50 9.50 10.37 10.52
N ARG A 51 10.69 10.83 10.90
CA ARG A 51 11.08 12.24 10.80
C ARG A 51 11.06 12.71 9.34
N LYS A 52 11.66 11.95 8.44
CA LYS A 52 11.67 12.26 7.01
C LYS A 52 10.26 12.35 6.45
N MET A 53 9.39 11.41 6.82
CA MET A 53 7.98 11.43 6.42
C MET A 53 7.29 12.73 6.88
N ARG A 54 7.50 13.11 8.14
CA ARG A 54 6.95 14.35 8.70
C ARG A 54 7.48 15.59 7.98
N ASP A 55 8.75 15.58 7.60
CA ASP A 55 9.40 16.72 6.94
C ASP A 55 8.89 16.97 5.51
N ILE A 56 8.46 15.92 4.80
CA ILE A 56 7.95 16.05 3.43
C ILE A 56 6.46 16.45 3.38
N ILE A 57 5.70 16.23 4.44
CA ILE A 57 4.24 16.51 4.45
C ILE A 57 3.90 17.96 4.12
N PRO A 58 4.56 18.98 4.67
CA PRO A 58 4.31 20.36 4.28
C PRO A 58 4.55 20.61 2.79
N ASP A 59 5.59 20.03 2.22
CA ASP A 59 5.89 20.15 0.79
C ASP A 59 4.80 19.52 -0.08
N LEU A 60 4.22 18.42 0.36
CA LEU A 60 3.09 17.78 -0.33
C LEU A 60 1.81 18.62 -0.27
N LYS A 61 1.59 19.32 0.84
CA LYS A 61 0.39 20.13 1.05
C LYS A 61 0.46 21.49 0.37
N LEU A 62 1.61 22.14 0.42
CA LEU A 62 1.81 23.52 0.01
C LEU A 62 2.50 23.66 -1.35
N GLY A 63 3.00 22.56 -1.90
CA GLY A 63 3.67 22.55 -3.19
C GLY A 63 2.73 22.90 -4.36
N THR A 64 3.31 23.40 -5.43
CA THR A 64 2.58 23.68 -6.69
C THR A 64 2.19 22.41 -7.43
N VAL A 65 2.90 21.32 -7.16
CA VAL A 65 2.69 20.00 -7.75
C VAL A 65 1.80 19.16 -6.83
N ARG A 66 0.75 18.57 -7.38
CA ARG A 66 -0.18 17.73 -6.62
C ARG A 66 0.35 16.31 -6.49
N LYS A 67 0.80 15.98 -5.31
CA LYS A 67 1.29 14.64 -4.99
C LYS A 67 0.47 14.03 -3.85
N THR A 68 0.06 12.78 -4.04
CA THR A 68 -0.67 12.02 -3.02
C THR A 68 0.06 10.71 -2.76
N ILE A 69 0.21 10.36 -1.50
CA ILE A 69 0.82 9.11 -1.08
C ILE A 69 -0.25 8.23 -0.44
N PHE A 70 -0.43 7.02 -0.96
CA PHE A 70 -1.23 5.97 -0.34
C PHE A 70 -0.31 4.95 0.30
N LEU A 71 -0.45 4.76 1.59
CA LEU A 71 0.21 3.68 2.33
C LEU A 71 -0.77 2.50 2.45
N VAL A 72 -0.40 1.38 1.86
CA VAL A 72 -1.21 0.15 1.92
C VAL A 72 -0.57 -0.81 2.90
N ALA A 73 -1.31 -1.20 3.93
CA ALA A 73 -0.81 -2.03 5.00
C ALA A 73 -1.87 -3.03 5.50
N PRO A 74 -1.45 -4.23 5.96
CA PRO A 74 -2.36 -5.22 6.50
C PRO A 74 -2.86 -4.89 7.92
N GLU A 75 -2.17 -3.99 8.62
CA GLU A 75 -2.56 -3.56 9.96
C GLU A 75 -2.44 -2.03 10.11
N LEU A 76 -3.28 -1.48 10.97
CA LEU A 76 -3.26 -0.06 11.27
C LEU A 76 -2.18 0.23 12.32
N LEU A 77 -1.09 0.83 11.89
CA LEU A 77 -0.02 1.30 12.75
C LEU A 77 0.46 2.65 12.25
N ILE A 78 0.17 3.71 12.99
CA ILE A 78 0.59 5.08 12.66
C ILE A 78 1.27 5.68 13.88
N PRO A 79 2.52 6.17 13.73
CA PRO A 79 3.19 6.89 14.80
C PRO A 79 2.40 8.12 15.25
N GLU A 80 2.44 8.43 16.53
CA GLU A 80 1.77 9.60 17.09
C GLU A 80 2.11 10.90 16.34
N ALA A 81 3.36 11.04 15.94
CA ALA A 81 3.84 12.20 15.19
C ALA A 81 3.16 12.39 13.81
N LEU A 82 2.54 11.34 13.25
CA LEU A 82 1.91 11.37 11.93
C LEU A 82 0.37 11.24 11.99
N GLN A 83 -0.22 11.01 13.17
CA GLN A 83 -1.65 10.72 13.29
C GLN A 83 -2.55 11.84 12.78
N LYS A 84 -2.14 13.09 12.92
CA LYS A 84 -2.91 14.25 12.45
C LYS A 84 -2.77 14.50 10.95
N GLU A 85 -1.79 13.88 10.33
CA GLU A 85 -1.40 14.14 8.95
C GLU A 85 -1.91 13.07 7.98
N ILE A 86 -2.24 11.89 8.50
CA ILE A 86 -2.66 10.73 7.71
C ILE A 86 -4.17 10.52 7.88
N THR A 87 -4.87 10.47 6.76
CA THR A 87 -6.28 10.09 6.73
C THR A 87 -6.38 8.58 6.57
N ILE A 88 -7.15 7.94 7.43
CA ILE A 88 -7.31 6.49 7.44
C ILE A 88 -8.54 6.11 6.63
N PHE A 89 -8.35 5.19 5.68
CA PHE A 89 -9.43 4.52 4.98
C PHE A 89 -9.44 3.05 5.38
N ASP A 90 -10.49 2.64 6.05
CA ASP A 90 -10.67 1.24 6.45
C ASP A 90 -11.37 0.48 5.33
N PHE A 91 -10.71 -0.58 4.85
CA PHE A 91 -11.27 -1.47 3.86
C PHE A 91 -11.89 -2.68 4.57
N PRO A 92 -13.21 -2.80 4.58
CA PRO A 92 -13.86 -3.96 5.16
C PRO A 92 -13.47 -5.23 4.39
N LEU A 93 -13.40 -6.34 5.10
CA LEU A 93 -13.21 -7.65 4.46
C LEU A 93 -14.35 -7.91 3.48
N PRO A 94 -14.06 -8.53 2.33
CA PRO A 94 -15.09 -8.85 1.37
C PRO A 94 -16.14 -9.78 1.96
N THR A 95 -17.39 -9.56 1.62
CA THR A 95 -18.49 -10.43 2.01
C THR A 95 -18.41 -11.77 1.27
N LEU A 96 -19.02 -12.80 1.84
CA LEU A 96 -19.12 -14.11 1.17
C LEU A 96 -19.74 -13.99 -0.23
N LYS A 97 -20.70 -13.08 -0.42
CA LYS A 97 -21.33 -12.82 -1.71
C LYS A 97 -20.34 -12.25 -2.73
N GLU A 98 -19.53 -11.29 -2.33
CA GLU A 98 -18.49 -10.70 -3.19
C GLU A 98 -17.41 -11.70 -3.55
N VAL A 99 -16.97 -12.51 -2.59
CA VAL A 99 -16.01 -13.59 -2.81
C VAL A 99 -16.59 -14.61 -3.79
N ARG A 100 -17.85 -15.02 -3.60
CA ARG A 100 -18.53 -15.96 -4.49
C ARG A 100 -18.66 -15.41 -5.92
N ASN A 101 -19.07 -14.15 -6.07
CA ASN A 101 -19.21 -13.51 -7.38
C ASN A 101 -17.87 -13.45 -8.13
N LYS A 102 -16.80 -13.08 -7.43
CA LYS A 102 -15.44 -13.10 -8.00
C LYS A 102 -15.03 -14.50 -8.42
N PHE A 103 -15.34 -15.47 -7.60
CA PHE A 103 -15.01 -16.87 -7.84
C PHE A 103 -15.79 -17.43 -9.04
N ASP A 104 -17.07 -17.18 -9.12
CA ASP A 104 -17.92 -17.58 -10.25
C ASP A 104 -17.44 -16.92 -11.55
N GLY A 105 -17.08 -15.65 -11.53
CA GLY A 105 -16.48 -14.97 -12.68
C GLY A 105 -15.15 -15.60 -13.12
N MET A 106 -14.31 -16.04 -12.19
CA MET A 106 -13.09 -16.78 -12.52
C MET A 106 -13.38 -18.16 -13.11
N LEU A 107 -14.42 -18.84 -12.63
CA LEU A 107 -14.85 -20.13 -13.15
C LEU A 107 -15.37 -20.05 -14.59
N GLU A 108 -16.10 -18.99 -14.92
CA GLU A 108 -16.59 -18.73 -16.27
C GLU A 108 -15.45 -18.45 -17.25
N LEU A 109 -14.41 -17.76 -16.81
CA LEU A 109 -13.28 -17.35 -17.65
C LEU A 109 -12.20 -18.43 -17.80
N ARG A 110 -12.13 -19.44 -16.89
CA ARG A 110 -11.06 -20.44 -16.89
C ARG A 110 -11.57 -21.84 -16.55
N PRO A 111 -11.93 -22.62 -17.55
CA PRO A 111 -12.38 -24.01 -17.34
C PRO A 111 -11.40 -24.89 -16.54
N LEU A 112 -10.09 -24.58 -16.63
CA LEU A 112 -9.05 -25.28 -15.86
C LEU A 112 -9.21 -25.03 -14.35
N CYS A 113 -9.59 -23.83 -13.93
CA CYS A 113 -9.85 -23.51 -12.54
C CYS A 113 -11.05 -24.28 -11.99
N GLN A 114 -12.09 -24.48 -12.80
CA GLN A 114 -13.24 -25.31 -12.43
C GLN A 114 -12.83 -26.76 -12.16
N LYS A 115 -11.95 -27.31 -12.98
CA LYS A 115 -11.42 -28.67 -12.81
C LYS A 115 -10.60 -28.80 -11.53
N MET A 116 -9.74 -27.84 -11.25
CA MET A 116 -8.89 -27.81 -10.04
C MET A 116 -9.73 -27.70 -8.77
N ILE A 117 -10.80 -26.92 -8.78
CA ILE A 117 -11.71 -26.75 -7.65
C ILE A 117 -12.52 -27.99 -7.39
N LYS A 118 -13.06 -28.63 -8.42
CA LYS A 118 -13.79 -29.92 -8.31
C LYS A 118 -12.92 -31.02 -7.73
N THR A 119 -11.61 -30.98 -7.96
CA THR A 119 -10.64 -31.94 -7.41
C THR A 119 -10.10 -31.56 -6.04
N GLY A 120 -10.51 -30.42 -5.47
CA GLY A 120 -10.08 -29.99 -4.14
C GLY A 120 -8.64 -29.47 -4.05
N PHE A 121 -7.99 -29.20 -5.18
CA PHE A 121 -6.61 -28.69 -5.20
C PHE A 121 -6.48 -27.20 -4.87
N VAL A 122 -7.58 -26.43 -4.92
CA VAL A 122 -7.56 -25.00 -4.62
C VAL A 122 -8.17 -24.78 -3.25
N LYS A 123 -7.32 -24.37 -2.30
CA LYS A 123 -7.76 -23.85 -1.00
C LYS A 123 -7.56 -22.33 -1.02
N LEU A 124 -8.64 -21.58 -0.86
CA LEU A 124 -8.57 -20.14 -0.67
C LEU A 124 -8.37 -19.85 0.82
N HIS A 125 -7.21 -19.31 1.15
CA HIS A 125 -6.92 -18.82 2.49
C HIS A 125 -7.08 -17.31 2.53
N TRP A 126 -8.07 -16.86 3.32
CA TRP A 126 -8.26 -15.46 3.65
C TRP A 126 -7.82 -15.29 5.12
N GLY A 127 -6.68 -14.70 5.32
CA GLY A 127 -6.19 -14.39 6.65
C GLY A 127 -5.99 -12.92 6.88
#